data_07d446a192321f74a7d66be4027df849
#
_entry.id   07d446a192321f74a7d66be4027df849
#
_cell.length_a   1.000
_cell.length_b   1.000
_cell.length_c   1.000
_cell.angle_alpha   90.00
_cell.angle_beta   90.00
_cell.angle_gamma   90.00
#
_symmetry.space_group_name_H-M   'P 1'
#
loop_
_entity.id
_entity.type
_entity.pdbx_description
1 polymer ?
#
loop_
_entity_poly.entity_id
_entity_poly.type
_entity_poly.pdbx_seq_one_letter_code
_entity_poly.pdbx_strand_id
1 'polypeptide(L)'
;MGSTFTGLSGKTKEDFGHGKAKFITYMNVFSNPLANLDMTESVEIDLNQNCVRKGDVFFTTSSETPEEIGMSCVMSENAENLYLNSFCFGYRPTEKFDLNYLAYVLRAKTFRNEMIFLAQGISRYNISKNKVMEIKISLPSFEEQNKVGQYFAHLDHLITLHQRK
;
A
#
# COMPACT_ATOMS: atom_id res chain seq x y z
N MET A 1 14.84 -6.82 5.71
CA MET A 1 14.05 -8.06 5.51
C MET A 1 12.64 -7.86 6.06
N GLY A 2 11.70 -8.79 5.81
CA GLY A 2 10.31 -8.68 6.26
C GLY A 2 9.48 -9.88 5.84
N SER A 3 8.18 -9.85 6.10
CA SER A 3 7.23 -10.91 5.73
C SER A 3 6.09 -10.35 4.90
N THR A 4 5.56 -11.15 3.99
CA THR A 4 4.36 -10.80 3.23
C THR A 4 3.12 -11.43 3.86
N PHE A 5 1.98 -10.78 3.70
CA PHE A 5 0.69 -11.30 4.09
C PHE A 5 -0.37 -11.02 3.02
N THR A 6 -1.42 -11.82 3.04
CA THR A 6 -2.57 -11.66 2.13
C THR A 6 -3.58 -10.69 2.73
N GLY A 7 -4.32 -9.99 1.88
CA GLY A 7 -5.54 -9.31 2.26
C GLY A 7 -6.65 -10.30 2.66
N LEU A 8 -7.85 -9.78 2.89
CA LEU A 8 -9.03 -10.56 3.27
C LEU A 8 -9.23 -11.78 2.36
N SER A 9 -9.54 -12.92 2.96
CA SER A 9 -9.77 -14.17 2.24
C SER A 9 -11.01 -14.88 2.80
N GLY A 10 -11.67 -15.70 1.96
CA GLY A 10 -12.83 -16.47 2.37
C GLY A 10 -14.06 -15.63 2.76
N LYS A 11 -14.10 -14.35 2.37
CA LYS A 11 -15.23 -13.45 2.62
C LYS A 11 -16.22 -13.48 1.47
N THR A 12 -17.50 -13.37 1.80
CA THR A 12 -18.61 -13.26 0.88
C THR A 12 -19.14 -11.82 0.84
N LYS A 13 -19.99 -11.48 -0.11
CA LYS A 13 -20.60 -10.16 -0.20
C LYS A 13 -21.34 -9.75 1.08
N GLU A 14 -21.86 -10.74 1.80
CA GLU A 14 -22.63 -10.53 3.03
C GLU A 14 -21.78 -10.10 4.23
N ASP A 15 -20.47 -10.33 4.19
CA ASP A 15 -19.53 -9.92 5.24
C ASP A 15 -19.19 -8.42 5.20
N PHE A 16 -19.54 -7.71 4.11
CA PHE A 16 -19.15 -6.33 3.87
C PHE A 16 -20.29 -5.34 4.08
N GLY A 17 -19.94 -4.06 4.28
CA GLY A 17 -20.88 -2.95 4.44
C GLY A 17 -21.39 -2.78 5.88
N HIS A 18 -21.04 -3.66 6.79
CA HIS A 18 -21.38 -3.64 8.21
C HIS A 18 -20.26 -4.28 9.03
N GLY A 19 -20.44 -4.33 10.33
CA GLY A 19 -19.42 -4.87 11.25
C GLY A 19 -18.57 -3.79 11.90
N LYS A 20 -17.79 -4.21 12.90
CA LYS A 20 -16.96 -3.30 13.72
C LYS A 20 -15.52 -3.18 13.23
N ALA A 21 -15.09 -4.06 12.35
CA ALA A 21 -13.80 -3.97 11.69
C ALA A 21 -13.91 -3.12 10.41
N LYS A 22 -12.76 -2.71 9.90
CA LYS A 22 -12.64 -2.00 8.62
C LYS A 22 -11.59 -2.67 7.75
N PHE A 23 -11.61 -2.36 6.47
CA PHE A 23 -10.53 -2.74 5.58
C PHE A 23 -10.12 -1.59 4.66
N ILE A 24 -8.83 -1.54 4.34
CA ILE A 24 -8.25 -0.63 3.35
C ILE A 24 -8.71 -1.10 1.97
N THR A 25 -9.42 -0.24 1.25
CA THR A 25 -9.98 -0.55 -0.07
C THR A 25 -8.89 -0.63 -1.14
N TYR A 26 -9.20 -1.28 -2.27
CA TYR A 26 -8.31 -1.28 -3.45
C TYR A 26 -7.98 0.14 -3.90
N MET A 27 -8.99 1.01 -4.00
CA MET A 27 -8.82 2.41 -4.44
C MET A 27 -7.97 3.23 -3.46
N ASN A 28 -8.03 2.92 -2.17
CA ASN A 28 -7.16 3.55 -1.18
C ASN A 28 -5.69 3.23 -1.49
N VAL A 29 -5.36 1.94 -1.68
CA VAL A 29 -4.01 1.50 -2.03
C VAL A 29 -3.57 2.06 -3.39
N PHE A 30 -4.46 2.07 -4.36
CA PHE A 30 -4.18 2.55 -5.71
C PHE A 30 -3.88 4.05 -5.75
N SER A 31 -4.72 4.87 -5.11
CA SER A 31 -4.69 6.31 -5.25
C SER A 31 -3.73 7.02 -4.30
N ASN A 32 -3.47 6.45 -3.11
CA ASN A 32 -2.76 7.16 -2.04
C ASN A 32 -1.38 6.56 -1.76
N PRO A 33 -0.32 7.36 -1.69
CA PRO A 33 1.00 6.89 -1.24
C PRO A 33 1.00 6.52 0.25
N LEU A 34 0.22 7.22 1.07
CA LEU A 34 -0.06 6.88 2.46
C LEU A 34 -1.54 6.50 2.61
N ALA A 35 -1.83 5.46 3.39
CA ALA A 35 -3.19 4.98 3.59
C ALA A 35 -4.07 6.06 4.23
N ASN A 36 -5.22 6.33 3.61
CA ASN A 36 -6.22 7.26 4.12
C ASN A 36 -7.29 6.45 4.88
N LEU A 37 -7.40 6.65 6.18
CA LEU A 37 -8.37 5.91 7.01
C LEU A 37 -9.83 6.29 6.72
N ASP A 38 -10.09 7.43 6.08
CA ASP A 38 -11.43 7.82 5.63
C ASP A 38 -11.88 7.02 4.39
N MET A 39 -10.94 6.42 3.65
CA MET A 39 -11.19 5.56 2.48
C MET A 39 -11.18 4.07 2.87
N THR A 40 -11.82 3.73 3.97
CA THR A 40 -12.00 2.36 4.46
C THR A 40 -13.46 1.97 4.45
N GLU A 41 -13.75 0.68 4.35
CA GLU A 41 -15.10 0.14 4.39
C GLU A 41 -15.26 -0.83 5.55
N SER A 42 -16.50 -0.99 6.02
CA SER A 42 -16.82 -1.87 7.15
C SER A 42 -16.84 -3.34 6.73
N VAL A 43 -16.41 -4.19 7.64
CA VAL A 43 -16.43 -5.64 7.50
C VAL A 43 -16.59 -6.31 8.87
N GLU A 44 -17.10 -7.52 8.91
CA GLU A 44 -17.18 -8.31 10.13
C GLU A 44 -15.78 -8.64 10.68
N ILE A 45 -15.65 -8.58 12.02
CA ILE A 45 -14.42 -8.99 12.71
C ILE A 45 -14.15 -10.48 12.45
N ASP A 46 -12.91 -10.79 12.06
CA ASP A 46 -12.46 -12.15 11.87
C ASP A 46 -11.01 -12.29 12.34
N LEU A 47 -10.82 -12.96 13.44
CA LEU A 47 -9.50 -13.13 14.07
C LEU A 47 -8.52 -14.00 13.26
N ASN A 48 -9.01 -14.69 12.23
CA ASN A 48 -8.16 -15.46 11.31
C ASN A 48 -7.55 -14.61 10.20
N GLN A 49 -7.97 -13.36 10.05
CA GLN A 49 -7.43 -12.44 9.05
C GLN A 49 -6.17 -11.73 9.55
N ASN A 50 -5.33 -11.34 8.60
CA ASN A 50 -4.14 -10.55 8.91
C ASN A 50 -4.53 -9.10 9.21
N CYS A 51 -4.35 -8.66 10.45
CA CYS A 51 -4.50 -7.26 10.82
C CYS A 51 -3.35 -6.42 10.26
N VAL A 52 -3.72 -5.28 9.69
CA VAL A 52 -2.80 -4.22 9.25
C VAL A 52 -2.15 -3.54 10.46
N ARG A 53 -0.90 -3.14 10.32
CA ARG A 53 -0.13 -2.41 11.35
C ARG A 53 0.58 -1.22 10.74
N LYS A 54 0.85 -0.22 11.55
CA LYS A 54 1.73 0.90 11.17
C LYS A 54 3.07 0.37 10.65
N GLY A 55 3.51 0.91 9.52
CA GLY A 55 4.72 0.50 8.82
C GLY A 55 4.51 -0.59 7.76
N ASP A 56 3.33 -1.19 7.68
CA ASP A 56 3.01 -2.12 6.59
C ASP A 56 2.97 -1.38 5.25
N VAL A 57 3.38 -2.07 4.20
CA VAL A 57 3.32 -1.62 2.81
C VAL A 57 2.35 -2.50 2.06
N PHE A 58 1.48 -1.90 1.27
CA PHE A 58 0.48 -2.61 0.47
C PHE A 58 0.77 -2.45 -1.00
N PHE A 59 0.42 -3.46 -1.78
CA PHE A 59 0.54 -3.46 -3.24
C PHE A 59 -0.74 -4.03 -3.86
N THR A 60 -1.24 -3.38 -4.91
CA THR A 60 -2.32 -3.96 -5.73
C THR A 60 -1.78 -5.14 -6.53
N THR A 61 -2.58 -6.22 -6.69
CA THR A 61 -2.15 -7.44 -7.38
C THR A 61 -2.52 -7.46 -8.86
N SER A 62 -3.47 -6.64 -9.29
CA SER A 62 -3.94 -6.61 -10.67
C SER A 62 -4.35 -5.20 -11.10
N SER A 63 -4.32 -4.96 -12.42
CA SER A 63 -4.72 -3.70 -13.05
C SER A 63 -5.24 -3.93 -14.47
N GLU A 64 -5.83 -2.91 -15.07
CA GLU A 64 -6.27 -2.93 -16.47
C GLU A 64 -5.12 -2.57 -17.43
N THR A 65 -4.15 -1.79 -16.97
CA THR A 65 -2.97 -1.41 -17.74
C THR A 65 -1.68 -1.84 -17.04
N PRO A 66 -0.58 -2.09 -17.78
CA PRO A 66 0.69 -2.46 -17.15
C PRO A 66 1.29 -1.32 -16.32
N GLU A 67 1.00 -0.06 -16.68
CA GLU A 67 1.47 1.13 -15.97
C GLU A 67 0.88 1.25 -14.57
N GLU A 68 -0.29 0.67 -14.34
CA GLU A 68 -1.02 0.73 -13.06
C GLU A 68 -0.76 -0.47 -12.15
N ILE A 69 -0.04 -1.48 -12.63
CA ILE A 69 0.22 -2.69 -11.84
C ILE A 69 1.02 -2.40 -10.56
N GLY A 70 0.67 -3.06 -9.48
CA GLY A 70 1.44 -3.02 -8.24
C GLY A 70 1.56 -1.62 -7.65
N MET A 71 0.51 -0.80 -7.72
CA MET A 71 0.49 0.47 -7.01
C MET A 71 0.65 0.24 -5.53
N SER A 72 1.47 1.07 -4.89
CA SER A 72 1.87 0.91 -3.50
C SER A 72 1.22 1.94 -2.57
N CYS A 73 1.04 1.56 -1.31
CA CYS A 73 0.55 2.44 -0.25
C CYS A 73 1.20 2.03 1.08
N VAL A 74 1.53 2.99 1.93
CA VAL A 74 2.17 2.74 3.22
C VAL A 74 1.22 3.10 4.36
N MET A 75 1.11 2.24 5.36
CA MET A 75 0.34 2.49 6.58
C MET A 75 1.14 3.36 7.53
N SER A 76 0.76 4.63 7.68
CA SER A 76 1.46 5.61 8.53
C SER A 76 0.90 5.73 9.94
N GLU A 77 -0.30 5.19 10.19
CA GLU A 77 -1.04 5.33 11.44
C GLU A 77 -1.27 3.99 12.13
N ASN A 78 -1.58 4.02 13.41
CA ASN A 78 -2.07 2.85 14.12
C ASN A 78 -3.60 2.77 13.95
N ALA A 79 -4.11 1.58 13.69
CA ALA A 79 -5.54 1.31 13.67
C ALA A 79 -5.81 -0.09 14.24
N GLU A 80 -6.94 -0.23 14.91
CA GLU A 80 -7.40 -1.51 15.44
C GLU A 80 -8.42 -2.14 14.48
N ASN A 81 -8.45 -3.47 14.44
CA ASN A 81 -9.38 -4.23 13.61
C ASN A 81 -9.42 -3.74 12.15
N LEU A 82 -8.24 -3.45 11.61
CA LEU A 82 -8.08 -3.00 10.23
C LEU A 82 -7.46 -4.12 9.39
N TYR A 83 -8.10 -4.45 8.29
CA TYR A 83 -7.66 -5.45 7.33
C TYR A 83 -7.25 -4.82 6.00
N LEU A 84 -6.75 -5.63 5.09
CA LEU A 84 -6.39 -5.21 3.73
C LEU A 84 -7.36 -5.86 2.72
N ASN A 85 -7.68 -5.16 1.65
CA ASN A 85 -8.49 -5.67 0.54
C ASN A 85 -7.90 -6.95 -0.06
N SER A 86 -8.77 -7.88 -0.49
CA SER A 86 -8.39 -9.17 -1.08
C SER A 86 -7.61 -9.08 -2.40
N PHE A 87 -7.73 -7.96 -3.14
CA PHE A 87 -7.00 -7.70 -4.37
C PHE A 87 -5.66 -6.98 -4.14
N CYS A 88 -5.18 -7.02 -2.89
CA CYS A 88 -3.90 -6.47 -2.49
C CYS A 88 -3.14 -7.51 -1.65
N PHE A 89 -1.83 -7.35 -1.57
CA PHE A 89 -1.02 -8.03 -0.58
C PHE A 89 -0.23 -7.02 0.24
N GLY A 90 0.09 -7.40 1.47
CA GLY A 90 0.90 -6.60 2.37
C GLY A 90 2.32 -7.12 2.51
N TYR A 91 3.24 -6.21 2.77
CA TYR A 91 4.60 -6.49 3.20
C TYR A 91 4.86 -5.78 4.53
N ARG A 92 5.32 -6.51 5.50
CA ARG A 92 5.69 -6.02 6.84
C ARG A 92 7.20 -6.03 6.98
N PRO A 93 7.85 -4.86 6.87
CA PRO A 93 9.30 -4.78 7.07
C PRO A 93 9.67 -5.11 8.54
N THR A 94 10.84 -5.71 8.73
CA THR A 94 11.44 -5.88 10.06
C THR A 94 12.38 -4.73 10.41
N GLU A 95 12.80 -3.96 9.43
CA GLU A 95 13.68 -2.81 9.59
C GLU A 95 12.86 -1.52 9.68
N LYS A 96 13.43 -0.52 10.33
CA LYS A 96 12.81 0.79 10.47
C LYS A 96 13.07 1.64 9.24
N PHE A 97 12.01 2.19 8.65
CA PHE A 97 12.05 3.15 7.56
C PHE A 97 11.34 4.44 7.96
N ASP A 98 11.71 5.55 7.32
CA ASP A 98 10.84 6.72 7.31
C ASP A 98 9.65 6.43 6.39
N LEU A 99 8.43 6.53 6.93
CA LEU A 99 7.22 6.08 6.22
C LEU A 99 6.84 7.00 5.05
N ASN A 100 7.10 8.31 5.17
CA ASN A 100 6.90 9.23 4.07
C ASN A 100 7.89 8.94 2.94
N TYR A 101 9.18 8.80 3.26
CA TYR A 101 10.19 8.41 2.28
C TYR A 101 9.79 7.12 1.55
N LEU A 102 9.40 6.09 2.31
CA LEU A 102 9.02 4.79 1.74
C LEU A 102 7.82 4.92 0.80
N ALA A 103 6.81 5.71 1.18
CA ALA A 103 5.64 5.97 0.37
C ALA A 103 5.99 6.59 -1.01
N TYR A 104 6.93 7.54 -1.04
CA TYR A 104 7.31 8.21 -2.28
C TYR A 104 8.31 7.39 -3.12
N VAL A 105 9.29 6.75 -2.50
CA VAL A 105 10.28 5.93 -3.26
C VAL A 105 9.62 4.76 -3.97
N LEU A 106 8.62 4.13 -3.37
CA LEU A 106 7.85 3.03 -3.97
C LEU A 106 6.92 3.49 -5.12
N ARG A 107 6.70 4.79 -5.26
CA ARG A 107 5.98 5.41 -6.38
C ARG A 107 6.89 6.15 -7.35
N ALA A 108 8.19 6.23 -7.06
CA ALA A 108 9.16 6.84 -7.95
C ALA A 108 9.32 6.06 -9.25
N LYS A 109 9.65 6.75 -10.34
CA LYS A 109 9.74 6.19 -11.70
C LYS A 109 10.61 4.93 -11.76
N THR A 110 11.73 4.91 -11.04
CA THR A 110 12.65 3.76 -11.03
C THR A 110 11.95 2.50 -10.50
N PHE A 111 11.28 2.59 -9.35
CA PHE A 111 10.55 1.45 -8.78
C PHE A 111 9.34 1.07 -9.64
N ARG A 112 8.61 2.05 -10.17
CA ARG A 112 7.46 1.81 -11.05
C ARG A 112 7.86 1.06 -12.33
N ASN A 113 9.01 1.38 -12.92
CA ASN A 113 9.51 0.68 -14.11
C ASN A 113 9.77 -0.82 -13.81
N GLU A 114 10.35 -1.15 -12.65
CA GLU A 114 10.54 -2.54 -12.22
C GLU A 114 9.19 -3.27 -12.06
N MET A 115 8.20 -2.60 -11.46
CA MET A 115 6.86 -3.16 -11.32
C MET A 115 6.19 -3.42 -12.66
N ILE A 116 6.27 -2.49 -13.61
CA ILE A 116 5.73 -2.62 -14.97
C ILE A 116 6.40 -3.78 -15.70
N PHE A 117 7.72 -3.95 -15.55
CA PHE A 117 8.45 -5.07 -16.15
C PHE A 117 7.98 -6.43 -15.63
N LEU A 118 7.49 -6.50 -14.40
CA LEU A 118 6.95 -7.73 -13.80
C LEU A 118 5.49 -8.01 -14.17
N ALA A 119 4.80 -7.09 -14.87
CA ALA A 119 3.41 -7.25 -15.27
C ALA A 119 3.22 -8.44 -16.23
N GLN A 120 2.24 -9.28 -15.94
CA GLN A 120 1.89 -10.45 -16.76
C GLN A 120 0.41 -10.44 -17.11
N GLY A 121 0.09 -10.56 -18.38
CA GLY A 121 -1.29 -10.60 -18.87
C GLY A 121 -1.44 -9.92 -20.24
N ILE A 122 -2.65 -9.96 -20.80
CA ILE A 122 -2.97 -9.36 -22.10
C ILE A 122 -4.07 -8.32 -21.94
N SER A 123 -5.20 -8.69 -21.34
CA SER A 123 -6.36 -7.81 -21.11
C SER A 123 -6.49 -7.38 -19.65
N ARG A 124 -5.91 -8.12 -18.73
CA ARG A 124 -5.79 -7.81 -17.31
C ARG A 124 -4.40 -8.23 -16.85
N TYR A 125 -3.70 -7.32 -16.27
CA TYR A 125 -2.34 -7.55 -15.79
C TYR A 125 -2.35 -7.99 -14.33
N ASN A 126 -1.46 -8.92 -14.00
CA ASN A 126 -1.27 -9.42 -12.66
C ASN A 126 0.22 -9.38 -12.31
N ILE A 127 0.54 -9.32 -11.02
CA ILE A 127 1.90 -9.31 -10.52
C ILE A 127 2.09 -10.39 -9.46
N SER A 128 3.21 -11.07 -9.54
CA SER A 128 3.59 -12.07 -8.55
C SER A 128 4.18 -11.40 -7.31
N LYS A 129 3.60 -11.63 -6.14
CA LYS A 129 4.13 -11.19 -4.85
C LYS A 129 5.60 -11.56 -4.67
N ASN A 130 5.99 -12.79 -5.01
CA ASN A 130 7.38 -13.24 -4.86
C ASN A 130 8.33 -12.44 -5.75
N LYS A 131 7.93 -12.14 -6.98
CA LYS A 131 8.72 -11.31 -7.90
C LYS A 131 8.89 -9.88 -7.41
N VAL A 132 7.85 -9.28 -6.84
CA VAL A 132 7.93 -7.95 -6.22
C VAL A 132 8.96 -7.93 -5.09
N MET A 133 9.02 -8.99 -4.29
CA MET A 133 9.97 -9.09 -3.17
C MET A 133 11.44 -9.31 -3.64
N GLU A 134 11.68 -9.60 -4.89
CA GLU A 134 13.03 -9.69 -5.49
C GLU A 134 13.56 -8.31 -5.94
N ILE A 135 12.71 -7.29 -6.06
CA ILE A 135 13.11 -5.93 -6.45
C ILE A 135 14.06 -5.36 -5.38
N LYS A 136 15.21 -4.93 -5.83
CA LYS A 136 16.23 -4.31 -4.95
C LYS A 136 16.09 -2.80 -5.00
N ILE A 137 15.96 -2.19 -3.84
CA ILE A 137 15.94 -0.74 -3.66
C ILE A 137 17.21 -0.33 -2.93
N SER A 138 17.97 0.60 -3.50
CA SER A 138 19.05 1.26 -2.77
C SER A 138 18.44 2.28 -1.82
N LEU A 139 18.72 2.14 -0.54
CA LEU A 139 18.18 3.01 0.50
C LEU A 139 19.30 3.87 1.09
N PRO A 140 19.08 5.19 1.23
CA PRO A 140 19.98 6.06 1.96
C PRO A 140 19.90 5.80 3.47
N SER A 141 20.74 6.49 4.25
CA SER A 141 20.67 6.46 5.71
C SER A 141 19.27 6.87 6.21
N PHE A 142 18.89 6.40 7.40
CA PHE A 142 17.59 6.76 8.00
C PHE A 142 17.42 8.29 8.16
N GLU A 143 18.52 8.99 8.46
CA GLU A 143 18.50 10.46 8.55
C GLU A 143 18.19 11.13 7.20
N GLU A 144 18.77 10.62 6.11
CA GLU A 144 18.48 11.12 4.75
C GLU A 144 17.05 10.76 4.33
N GLN A 145 16.58 9.54 4.64
CA GLN A 145 15.18 9.15 4.40
C GLN A 145 14.23 10.15 5.08
N ASN A 146 14.49 10.50 6.33
CA ASN A 146 13.65 11.43 7.08
C ASN A 146 13.64 12.84 6.45
N LYS A 147 14.80 13.37 6.04
CA LYS A 147 14.87 14.67 5.35
C LYS A 147 14.09 14.68 4.05
N VAL A 148 14.27 13.66 3.22
CA VAL A 148 13.56 13.53 1.93
C VAL A 148 12.07 13.31 2.14
N GLY A 149 11.68 12.44 3.07
CA GLY A 149 10.28 12.18 3.40
C GLY A 149 9.54 13.43 3.88
N GLN A 150 10.15 14.22 4.77
CA GLN A 150 9.59 15.49 5.23
C GLN A 150 9.44 16.51 4.09
N TYR A 151 10.42 16.58 3.19
CA TYR A 151 10.36 17.49 2.05
C TYR A 151 9.15 17.19 1.14
N PHE A 152 8.94 15.94 0.77
CA PHE A 152 7.78 15.56 -0.06
C PHE A 152 6.44 15.73 0.68
N ALA A 153 6.37 15.37 1.96
CA ALA A 153 5.17 15.58 2.76
C ALA A 153 4.80 17.09 2.84
N HIS A 154 5.80 17.96 2.94
CA HIS A 154 5.57 19.40 2.90
C HIS A 154 5.05 19.89 1.53
N LEU A 155 5.60 19.37 0.43
CA LEU A 155 5.11 19.69 -0.92
C LEU A 155 3.65 19.27 -1.11
N ASP A 156 3.27 18.06 -0.69
CA ASP A 156 1.88 17.59 -0.77
C ASP A 156 0.94 18.46 0.06
N HIS A 157 1.37 18.90 1.23
CA HIS A 157 0.60 19.83 2.04
C HIS A 157 0.36 21.17 1.31
N LEU A 158 1.39 21.74 0.69
CA LEU A 158 1.28 22.98 -0.09
C LEU A 158 0.35 22.82 -1.30
N ILE A 159 0.46 21.71 -2.03
CA ILE A 159 -0.42 21.40 -3.17
C ILE A 159 -1.88 21.31 -2.71
N THR A 160 -2.13 20.59 -1.61
CA THR A 160 -3.47 20.45 -1.05
C THR A 160 -4.08 21.79 -0.63
N LEU A 161 -3.29 22.69 -0.02
CA LEU A 161 -3.74 24.04 0.34
C LEU A 161 -4.09 24.87 -0.89
N HIS A 162 -3.36 24.74 -2.00
CA HIS A 162 -3.63 25.45 -3.24
C HIS A 162 -4.89 24.95 -3.94
N GLN A 163 -5.20 23.66 -3.86
CA GLN A 163 -6.38 23.05 -4.49
C GLN A 163 -7.70 23.37 -3.75
N ARG A 164 -7.63 23.82 -2.49
CA ARG A 164 -8.81 24.19 -1.68
C ARG A 164 -9.27 25.64 -1.88
N LYS A 165 -8.61 26.42 -2.72
CA LYS A 165 -8.99 27.77 -3.12
C LYS A 165 -9.80 27.76 -4.42
#